data_968b7c22694fe16accd8ce23ade3ca39
#
_entry.id   968b7c22694fe16accd8ce23ade3ca39
#
_cell.length_a   1.000
_cell.length_b   1.000
_cell.length_c   1.000
_cell.angle_alpha   90.00
_cell.angle_beta   90.00
_cell.angle_gamma   90.00
#
_symmetry.space_group_name_H-M   'P 1'
#
loop_
_entity.id
_entity.type
_entity.pdbx_description
1 polymer ?
#
loop_
_entity_poly.entity_id
_entity_poly.type
_entity_poly.pdbx_seq_one_letter_code
_entity_poly.pdbx_strand_id
1 'polypeptide(L)'
;MSHCEQSDGIQAPDKETEGYVFNHMMLRIKDPKRSLGFYSKVMGMRLVKKIDFPSMKFSLYFLGNLSDEEVKQAPSDNYERTVWAFRQKGLLELTHNWGAENDDSVKFHDGNAEPKGFGHICFSVPDVYAACKRFEENKMEFVKKPDDGSMKPLAFVKDPDGYWIEIIEANATAKIAKELGEI
;
A
#
# COMPACT_ATOMS: atom_id res chain seq x y z
N MET A 1 -13.43 29.04 3.76
CA MET A 1 -14.30 28.08 3.01
C MET A 1 -13.50 26.81 2.83
N SER A 2 -14.10 25.64 3.04
CA SER A 2 -13.45 24.35 2.77
C SER A 2 -13.18 24.26 1.27
N HIS A 3 -11.94 23.93 0.89
CA HIS A 3 -11.57 23.64 -0.50
C HIS A 3 -11.79 22.16 -0.85
N CYS A 4 -12.46 21.39 0.03
CA CYS A 4 -12.82 20.01 -0.24
C CYS A 4 -14.02 19.96 -1.19
N GLU A 5 -13.94 19.02 -2.13
CA GLU A 5 -15.00 18.69 -3.05
C GLU A 5 -16.25 18.20 -2.31
N GLN A 6 -17.44 18.49 -2.82
CA GLN A 6 -18.71 18.10 -2.20
C GLN A 6 -19.39 17.04 -3.06
N SER A 7 -20.00 16.08 -2.42
CA SER A 7 -20.80 15.04 -3.07
C SER A 7 -21.93 14.62 -2.15
N ASP A 8 -22.99 14.03 -2.68
CA ASP A 8 -24.08 13.49 -1.91
C ASP A 8 -23.56 12.50 -0.87
N GLY A 9 -24.01 12.66 0.38
CA GLY A 9 -23.58 11.82 1.52
C GLY A 9 -22.35 12.36 2.27
N ILE A 10 -21.61 13.35 1.71
CA ILE A 10 -20.51 13.98 2.44
C ILE A 10 -21.05 14.95 3.48
N GLN A 11 -20.63 14.77 4.73
CA GLN A 11 -20.95 15.66 5.84
C GLN A 11 -19.68 16.31 6.40
N ALA A 12 -19.84 17.44 7.07
CA ALA A 12 -18.71 18.05 7.79
C ALA A 12 -18.25 17.11 8.90
N PRO A 13 -16.91 16.96 9.08
CA PRO A 13 -16.40 16.14 10.19
C PRO A 13 -16.86 16.67 11.55
N ASP A 14 -17.22 15.77 12.45
CA ASP A 14 -17.50 16.12 13.84
C ASP A 14 -16.24 16.65 14.53
N LYS A 15 -16.40 17.63 15.42
CA LYS A 15 -15.27 18.20 16.18
C LYS A 15 -14.53 17.15 17.02
N GLU A 16 -15.24 16.15 17.49
CA GLU A 16 -14.72 15.03 18.26
C GLU A 16 -13.73 14.14 17.49
N THR A 17 -13.72 14.27 16.14
CA THR A 17 -12.77 13.56 15.26
C THR A 17 -11.48 14.34 15.02
N GLU A 18 -11.35 15.55 15.60
CA GLU A 18 -10.11 16.31 15.49
C GLU A 18 -8.93 15.53 16.04
N GLY A 19 -7.88 15.38 15.22
CA GLY A 19 -6.71 14.57 15.55
C GLY A 19 -6.79 13.10 15.17
N TYR A 20 -7.91 12.59 14.62
CA TYR A 20 -7.93 11.25 14.05
C TYR A 20 -7.03 11.19 12.82
N VAL A 21 -6.26 10.10 12.72
CA VAL A 21 -5.29 9.89 11.64
C VAL A 21 -5.57 8.53 11.00
N PHE A 22 -5.73 8.50 9.68
CA PHE A 22 -5.69 7.23 8.94
C PHE A 22 -4.24 6.73 8.95
N ASN A 23 -3.93 5.90 9.98
CA ASN A 23 -2.56 5.48 10.26
C ASN A 23 -2.08 4.40 9.28
N HIS A 24 -2.83 3.29 9.15
CA HIS A 24 -2.40 2.18 8.29
C HIS A 24 -3.57 1.40 7.71
N MET A 25 -3.25 0.66 6.65
CA MET A 25 -4.04 -0.44 6.13
C MET A 25 -3.27 -1.75 6.31
N MET A 26 -3.97 -2.86 6.61
CA MET A 26 -3.34 -4.15 6.88
C MET A 26 -3.55 -5.14 5.74
N LEU A 27 -2.46 -5.83 5.36
CA LEU A 27 -2.48 -7.02 4.50
C LEU A 27 -1.86 -8.20 5.24
N ARG A 28 -2.45 -9.38 5.10
CA ARG A 28 -1.83 -10.63 5.56
C ARG A 28 -0.81 -11.11 4.55
N ILE A 29 0.36 -11.53 5.02
CA ILE A 29 1.43 -12.06 4.19
C ILE A 29 1.79 -13.48 4.61
N LYS A 30 2.14 -14.32 3.61
CA LYS A 30 2.56 -15.70 3.84
C LYS A 30 4.01 -15.78 4.31
N ASP A 31 4.92 -15.09 3.62
CA ASP A 31 6.37 -15.13 3.87
C ASP A 31 6.93 -13.71 4.02
N PRO A 32 7.32 -13.29 5.24
CA PRO A 32 7.87 -11.97 5.48
C PRO A 32 9.10 -11.66 4.64
N LYS A 33 9.98 -12.65 4.38
CA LYS A 33 11.20 -12.44 3.61
C LYS A 33 10.88 -12.02 2.17
N ARG A 34 9.88 -12.65 1.56
CA ARG A 34 9.42 -12.32 0.20
C ARG A 34 8.74 -10.95 0.18
N SER A 35 7.76 -10.73 1.06
CA SER A 35 6.94 -9.52 1.04
C SER A 35 7.73 -8.28 1.47
N LEU A 36 8.58 -8.38 2.51
CA LEU A 36 9.46 -7.27 2.90
C LEU A 36 10.47 -6.92 1.81
N GLY A 37 11.06 -7.93 1.16
CA GLY A 37 11.96 -7.71 0.02
C GLY A 37 11.26 -7.02 -1.14
N PHE A 38 10.03 -7.38 -1.43
CA PHE A 38 9.20 -6.76 -2.45
C PHE A 38 8.89 -5.30 -2.12
N TYR A 39 8.24 -5.05 -0.99
CA TYR A 39 7.82 -3.70 -0.64
C TYR A 39 8.99 -2.74 -0.39
N SER A 40 10.12 -3.23 0.15
CA SER A 40 11.29 -2.37 0.34
C SER A 40 12.09 -2.13 -0.94
N LYS A 41 12.52 -3.20 -1.63
CA LYS A 41 13.40 -3.09 -2.79
C LYS A 41 12.66 -2.69 -4.07
N VAL A 42 11.47 -3.26 -4.31
CA VAL A 42 10.73 -3.03 -5.55
C VAL A 42 9.85 -1.78 -5.43
N MET A 43 9.11 -1.64 -4.35
CA MET A 43 8.19 -0.52 -4.14
C MET A 43 8.80 0.69 -3.42
N GLY A 44 10.04 0.57 -2.90
CA GLY A 44 10.77 1.69 -2.30
C GLY A 44 10.31 2.08 -0.90
N MET A 45 9.52 1.23 -0.23
CA MET A 45 9.05 1.50 1.14
C MET A 45 10.14 1.22 2.17
N ARG A 46 10.05 1.87 3.33
CA ARG A 46 10.95 1.69 4.46
C ARG A 46 10.23 1.04 5.62
N LEU A 47 10.90 0.10 6.30
CA LEU A 47 10.36 -0.48 7.54
C LEU A 47 10.42 0.55 8.66
N VAL A 48 9.27 1.02 9.06
CA VAL A 48 9.07 2.02 10.14
C VAL A 48 9.18 1.37 11.51
N LYS A 49 8.48 0.25 11.67
CA LYS A 49 8.41 -0.49 12.92
C LYS A 49 8.13 -1.97 12.67
N LYS A 50 8.76 -2.85 13.45
CA LYS A 50 8.41 -4.26 13.61
C LYS A 50 7.95 -4.49 15.04
N ILE A 51 6.91 -5.31 15.23
CA ILE A 51 6.41 -5.75 16.54
C ILE A 51 6.16 -7.25 16.48
N ASP A 52 6.77 -8.00 17.40
CA ASP A 52 6.53 -9.44 17.55
C ASP A 52 5.62 -9.71 18.72
N PHE A 53 4.67 -10.64 18.55
CA PHE A 53 3.75 -11.12 19.59
C PHE A 53 3.96 -12.64 19.81
N PRO A 54 4.99 -13.04 20.60
CA PRO A 54 5.38 -14.45 20.71
C PRO A 54 4.29 -15.37 21.27
N SER A 55 3.51 -14.89 22.25
CA SER A 55 2.41 -15.67 22.84
C SER A 55 1.26 -15.92 21.86
N MET A 56 1.09 -15.05 20.85
CA MET A 56 0.06 -15.15 19.82
C MET A 56 0.61 -15.66 18.47
N LYS A 57 1.93 -15.86 18.37
CA LYS A 57 2.65 -16.37 17.19
C LYS A 57 2.39 -15.57 15.92
N PHE A 58 2.49 -14.25 16.00
CA PHE A 58 2.47 -13.39 14.80
C PHE A 58 3.43 -12.21 14.93
N SER A 59 3.75 -11.60 13.80
CA SER A 59 4.54 -10.38 13.68
C SER A 59 3.85 -9.35 12.82
N LEU A 60 4.00 -8.08 13.18
CA LEU A 60 3.55 -6.91 12.42
C LEU A 60 4.76 -6.15 11.87
N TYR A 61 4.66 -5.74 10.61
CA TYR A 61 5.66 -4.93 9.93
C TYR A 61 4.97 -3.70 9.34
N PHE A 62 5.29 -2.52 9.87
CA PHE A 62 4.75 -1.26 9.38
C PHE A 62 5.75 -0.64 8.40
N LEU A 63 5.33 -0.43 7.16
CA LEU A 63 6.14 0.16 6.11
C LEU A 63 5.54 1.50 5.67
N GLY A 64 6.40 2.42 5.25
CA GLY A 64 5.98 3.73 4.74
C GLY A 64 6.90 4.25 3.65
N ASN A 65 6.37 5.11 2.78
CA ASN A 65 7.15 5.87 1.81
C ASN A 65 7.69 7.14 2.51
N LEU A 66 8.80 6.98 3.23
CA LEU A 66 9.44 8.04 4.01
C LEU A 66 10.71 8.53 3.31
N SER A 67 10.90 9.85 3.31
CA SER A 67 12.15 10.48 2.92
C SER A 67 13.28 10.18 3.92
N ASP A 68 14.53 10.46 3.52
CA ASP A 68 15.68 10.31 4.42
C ASP A 68 15.59 11.23 5.63
N GLU A 69 15.00 12.41 5.47
CA GLU A 69 14.76 13.39 6.53
C GLU A 69 13.74 12.87 7.54
N GLU A 70 12.65 12.30 7.09
CA GLU A 70 11.62 11.71 7.97
C GLU A 70 12.17 10.50 8.74
N VAL A 71 12.97 9.66 8.09
CA VAL A 71 13.62 8.52 8.76
C VAL A 71 14.58 8.98 9.87
N LYS A 72 15.31 10.09 9.67
CA LYS A 72 16.18 10.67 10.72
C LYS A 72 15.43 11.17 11.95
N GLN A 73 14.14 11.49 11.81
CA GLN A 73 13.28 11.91 12.92
C GLN A 73 12.75 10.73 13.73
N ALA A 74 12.89 9.50 13.25
CA ALA A 74 12.43 8.32 13.94
C ALA A 74 13.23 8.09 15.24
N PRO A 75 12.57 8.02 16.41
CA PRO A 75 13.25 7.79 17.68
C PRO A 75 14.04 6.48 17.70
N SER A 76 15.16 6.47 18.44
CA SER A 76 15.95 5.25 18.68
C SER A 76 15.35 4.37 19.78
N ASP A 77 14.69 4.97 20.76
CA ASP A 77 13.97 4.24 21.80
C ASP A 77 12.81 3.43 21.21
N ASN A 78 12.63 2.21 21.70
CA ASN A 78 11.67 1.26 21.10
C ASN A 78 10.20 1.67 21.34
N TYR A 79 9.90 2.21 22.52
CA TYR A 79 8.56 2.67 22.85
C TYR A 79 8.21 3.96 22.09
N GLU A 80 9.09 4.95 22.13
CA GLU A 80 8.91 6.22 21.42
C GLU A 80 8.82 6.01 19.92
N ARG A 81 9.60 5.08 19.36
CA ARG A 81 9.50 4.70 17.95
C ARG A 81 8.15 4.08 17.61
N THR A 82 7.56 3.31 18.53
CA THR A 82 6.21 2.76 18.35
C THR A 82 5.15 3.87 18.35
N VAL A 83 5.25 4.79 19.30
CA VAL A 83 4.37 5.98 19.35
C VAL A 83 4.50 6.81 18.06
N TRP A 84 5.73 7.04 17.60
CA TRP A 84 6.00 7.79 16.38
C TRP A 84 5.41 7.08 15.15
N ALA A 85 5.57 5.76 15.03
CA ALA A 85 5.00 4.99 13.93
C ALA A 85 3.46 5.10 13.90
N PHE A 86 2.79 4.99 15.05
CA PHE A 86 1.33 5.11 15.12
C PHE A 86 0.79 6.53 14.93
N ARG A 87 1.66 7.53 14.82
CA ARG A 87 1.30 8.90 14.41
C ARG A 87 1.53 9.17 12.93
N GLN A 88 2.18 8.25 12.19
CA GLN A 88 2.34 8.39 10.74
C GLN A 88 1.01 8.23 10.00
N LYS A 89 0.99 8.69 8.76
CA LYS A 89 -0.19 8.59 7.88
C LYS A 89 0.08 7.59 6.76
N GLY A 90 -0.91 6.77 6.44
CA GLY A 90 -0.87 5.94 5.24
C GLY A 90 0.22 4.87 5.23
N LEU A 91 0.51 4.25 6.38
CA LEU A 91 1.41 3.11 6.43
C LEU A 91 0.74 1.86 5.83
N LEU A 92 1.57 0.92 5.40
CA LEU A 92 1.17 -0.43 5.08
C LEU A 92 1.61 -1.35 6.23
N GLU A 93 0.65 -1.98 6.92
CA GLU A 93 0.91 -3.04 7.88
C GLU A 93 0.90 -4.39 7.17
N LEU A 94 1.98 -5.16 7.29
CA LEU A 94 2.05 -6.55 6.86
C LEU A 94 1.98 -7.44 8.08
N THR A 95 0.93 -8.28 8.16
CA THR A 95 0.72 -9.22 9.27
C THR A 95 1.12 -10.63 8.86
N HIS A 96 2.10 -11.21 9.55
CA HIS A 96 2.57 -12.57 9.35
C HIS A 96 2.23 -13.46 10.53
N ASN A 97 1.45 -14.51 10.31
CA ASN A 97 1.24 -15.60 11.27
C ASN A 97 2.39 -16.61 11.15
N TRP A 98 3.09 -16.87 12.23
CA TRP A 98 4.27 -17.74 12.23
C TRP A 98 3.96 -19.15 11.78
N GLY A 99 4.72 -19.64 10.83
CA GLY A 99 4.53 -20.95 10.22
C GLY A 99 3.80 -20.93 8.89
N ALA A 100 3.11 -19.80 8.56
CA ALA A 100 2.40 -19.68 7.29
C ALA A 100 3.32 -19.83 6.08
N GLU A 101 4.59 -19.45 6.21
CA GLU A 101 5.61 -19.56 5.16
C GLU A 101 5.92 -21.02 4.77
N ASN A 102 5.63 -21.98 5.66
CA ASN A 102 5.86 -23.41 5.46
C ASN A 102 4.56 -24.18 5.16
N ASP A 103 3.42 -23.52 5.08
CA ASP A 103 2.10 -24.13 4.86
C ASP A 103 1.56 -23.77 3.47
N ASP A 104 1.59 -24.72 2.54
CA ASP A 104 1.11 -24.52 1.16
C ASP A 104 -0.40 -24.36 1.05
N SER A 105 -1.16 -24.67 2.09
CA SER A 105 -2.60 -24.44 2.15
C SER A 105 -2.96 -22.96 2.43
N VAL A 106 -2.04 -22.18 3.02
CA VAL A 106 -2.25 -20.77 3.31
C VAL A 106 -2.28 -19.97 2.01
N LYS A 107 -3.44 -19.39 1.73
CA LYS A 107 -3.71 -18.47 0.62
C LYS A 107 -4.58 -17.35 1.11
N PHE A 108 -4.39 -16.16 0.55
CA PHE A 108 -5.19 -14.99 0.86
C PHE A 108 -6.09 -14.65 -0.33
N HIS A 109 -7.30 -14.20 -0.03
CA HIS A 109 -8.23 -13.69 -1.03
C HIS A 109 -7.86 -12.23 -1.33
N ASP A 110 -7.64 -11.91 -2.60
CA ASP A 110 -7.23 -10.57 -3.03
C ASP A 110 -8.39 -9.57 -3.12
N GLY A 111 -9.63 -10.05 -2.99
CA GLY A 111 -10.84 -9.25 -3.06
C GLY A 111 -11.37 -8.96 -4.47
N ASN A 112 -10.66 -9.34 -5.52
CA ASN A 112 -11.07 -9.08 -6.92
C ASN A 112 -11.83 -10.26 -7.55
N ALA A 113 -11.70 -11.48 -7.00
CA ALA A 113 -12.54 -12.61 -7.32
C ALA A 113 -13.85 -12.59 -6.49
N GLU A 114 -14.86 -13.38 -6.86
CA GLU A 114 -16.08 -13.52 -6.06
C GLU A 114 -15.85 -14.35 -4.79
N PRO A 115 -16.41 -13.93 -3.65
CA PRO A 115 -17.15 -12.69 -3.40
C PRO A 115 -16.21 -11.46 -3.38
N LYS A 116 -16.54 -10.41 -4.12
CA LYS A 116 -15.71 -9.20 -4.20
C LYS A 116 -15.67 -8.46 -2.86
N GLY A 117 -14.53 -7.85 -2.58
CA GLY A 117 -14.31 -7.08 -1.36
C GLY A 117 -13.22 -6.02 -1.55
N PHE A 118 -12.06 -6.21 -0.89
CA PHE A 118 -10.91 -5.35 -1.10
C PHE A 118 -10.48 -5.35 -2.57
N GLY A 119 -10.10 -4.19 -3.12
CA GLY A 119 -9.69 -4.05 -4.52
C GLY A 119 -8.17 -4.07 -4.69
N HIS A 120 -7.53 -2.98 -4.29
CA HIS A 120 -6.09 -2.78 -4.47
C HIS A 120 -5.56 -1.69 -3.55
N ILE A 121 -4.23 -1.60 -3.45
CA ILE A 121 -3.51 -0.41 -3.01
C ILE A 121 -2.94 0.30 -4.23
N CYS A 122 -2.70 1.61 -4.12
CA CYS A 122 -2.22 2.41 -5.25
C CYS A 122 -0.89 3.08 -4.92
N PHE A 123 0.05 3.06 -5.90
CA PHE A 123 1.27 3.84 -5.86
C PHE A 123 1.29 4.84 -7.01
N SER A 124 1.43 6.12 -6.66
CA SER A 124 1.73 7.16 -7.65
C SER A 124 3.24 7.21 -7.89
N VAL A 125 3.63 7.04 -9.14
CA VAL A 125 5.03 7.02 -9.58
C VAL A 125 5.33 8.21 -10.50
N PRO A 126 6.60 8.62 -10.62
CA PRO A 126 6.97 9.71 -11.54
C PRO A 126 6.73 9.40 -13.02
N ASP A 127 6.83 8.12 -13.42
CA ASP A 127 6.67 7.63 -14.79
C ASP A 127 6.19 6.16 -14.75
N VAL A 128 4.99 5.92 -15.26
CA VAL A 128 4.38 4.56 -15.28
C VAL A 128 5.16 3.60 -16.16
N TYR A 129 5.65 4.05 -17.32
CA TYR A 129 6.37 3.16 -18.24
C TYR A 129 7.74 2.75 -17.69
N ALA A 130 8.47 3.71 -17.10
CA ALA A 130 9.74 3.42 -16.43
C ALA A 130 9.55 2.47 -15.23
N ALA A 131 8.50 2.67 -14.45
CA ALA A 131 8.15 1.77 -13.34
C ALA A 131 7.80 0.36 -13.85
N CYS A 132 6.98 0.25 -14.90
CA CYS A 132 6.60 -1.05 -15.47
C CYS A 132 7.78 -1.80 -16.06
N LYS A 133 8.70 -1.12 -16.77
CA LYS A 133 9.95 -1.72 -17.26
C LYS A 133 10.74 -2.33 -16.09
N ARG A 134 10.89 -1.60 -14.99
CA ARG A 134 11.56 -2.09 -13.79
C ARG A 134 10.82 -3.27 -13.15
N PHE A 135 9.50 -3.31 -13.18
CA PHE A 135 8.70 -4.44 -12.70
C PHE A 135 8.91 -5.69 -13.59
N GLU A 136 9.00 -5.54 -14.90
CA GLU A 136 9.35 -6.64 -15.82
C GLU A 136 10.74 -7.21 -15.53
N GLU A 137 11.75 -6.34 -15.30
CA GLU A 137 13.11 -6.74 -14.90
C GLU A 137 13.12 -7.52 -13.57
N ASN A 138 12.22 -7.19 -12.64
CA ASN A 138 12.02 -7.90 -11.37
C ASN A 138 11.03 -9.07 -11.47
N LYS A 139 10.59 -9.46 -12.70
CA LYS A 139 9.71 -10.60 -12.99
C LYS A 139 8.37 -10.53 -12.24
N MET A 140 7.81 -9.33 -12.13
CA MET A 140 6.51 -9.12 -11.52
C MET A 140 5.39 -9.66 -12.40
N GLU A 141 4.34 -10.19 -11.77
CA GLU A 141 3.11 -10.57 -12.46
C GLU A 141 2.25 -9.34 -12.74
N PHE A 142 1.97 -9.06 -14.02
CA PHE A 142 1.05 -8.01 -14.42
C PHE A 142 -0.38 -8.56 -14.51
N VAL A 143 -1.31 -7.83 -13.93
CA VAL A 143 -2.75 -7.98 -14.17
C VAL A 143 -3.15 -7.15 -15.38
N LYS A 144 -2.58 -5.92 -15.49
CA LYS A 144 -2.80 -4.99 -16.61
C LYS A 144 -1.51 -4.22 -16.88
N LYS A 145 -1.08 -4.21 -18.13
CA LYS A 145 0.03 -3.36 -18.60
C LYS A 145 -0.45 -1.93 -18.90
N PRO A 146 0.45 -0.93 -18.98
CA PRO A 146 0.06 0.47 -19.14
C PRO A 146 -0.85 0.75 -20.32
N ASP A 147 -0.62 0.05 -21.45
CA ASP A 147 -1.34 0.27 -22.70
C ASP A 147 -2.55 -0.65 -22.92
N ASP A 148 -2.89 -1.49 -21.95
CA ASP A 148 -4.04 -2.36 -22.03
C ASP A 148 -5.34 -1.60 -21.70
N GLY A 149 -6.42 -1.92 -22.42
CA GLY A 149 -7.75 -1.36 -22.18
C GLY A 149 -7.87 0.14 -22.51
N SER A 150 -8.86 0.80 -21.92
CA SER A 150 -9.22 2.19 -22.21
C SER A 150 -8.53 3.22 -21.30
N MET A 151 -8.24 2.86 -20.04
CA MET A 151 -7.59 3.75 -19.09
C MET A 151 -6.07 3.66 -19.21
N LYS A 152 -5.46 4.55 -19.99
CA LYS A 152 -4.03 4.57 -20.32
C LYS A 152 -3.41 5.93 -20.00
N PRO A 153 -2.19 5.99 -19.42
CA PRO A 153 -1.40 4.88 -18.92
C PRO A 153 -1.69 4.62 -17.43
N LEU A 154 -2.13 3.43 -17.09
CA LEU A 154 -2.09 2.91 -15.73
C LEU A 154 -1.89 1.40 -15.75
N ALA A 155 -1.26 0.84 -14.74
CA ALA A 155 -0.98 -0.58 -14.69
C ALA A 155 -1.46 -1.20 -13.37
N PHE A 156 -1.63 -2.52 -13.39
CA PHE A 156 -1.83 -3.33 -12.18
C PHE A 156 -0.81 -4.45 -12.14
N VAL A 157 -0.15 -4.61 -11.02
CA VAL A 157 0.76 -5.72 -10.72
C VAL A 157 0.30 -6.45 -9.47
N LYS A 158 0.78 -7.68 -9.27
CA LYS A 158 0.54 -8.43 -8.04
C LYS A 158 1.74 -8.35 -7.11
N ASP A 159 1.45 -8.28 -5.82
CA ASP A 159 2.45 -8.51 -4.79
C ASP A 159 2.73 -10.03 -4.62
N PRO A 160 3.69 -10.46 -3.76
CA PRO A 160 4.02 -11.87 -3.56
C PRO A 160 2.86 -12.74 -3.04
N ASP A 161 1.84 -12.15 -2.44
CA ASP A 161 0.67 -12.84 -1.89
C ASP A 161 -0.57 -12.74 -2.78
N GLY A 162 -0.45 -12.05 -3.94
CA GLY A 162 -1.48 -11.94 -4.98
C GLY A 162 -2.34 -10.70 -4.89
N TYR A 163 -2.13 -9.80 -3.93
CA TYR A 163 -2.84 -8.54 -3.84
C TYR A 163 -2.50 -7.62 -5.01
N TRP A 164 -3.52 -6.95 -5.53
CA TRP A 164 -3.32 -6.03 -6.65
C TRP A 164 -2.75 -4.69 -6.16
N ILE A 165 -1.82 -4.19 -6.96
CA ILE A 165 -1.20 -2.87 -6.78
C ILE A 165 -1.42 -2.08 -8.06
N GLU A 166 -2.17 -0.99 -7.95
CA GLU A 166 -2.34 -0.02 -9.02
C GLU A 166 -1.12 0.90 -9.10
N ILE A 167 -0.68 1.18 -10.32
CA ILE A 167 0.44 2.07 -10.60
C ILE A 167 -0.06 3.19 -11.49
N ILE A 168 -0.01 4.41 -10.97
CA ILE A 168 -0.46 5.61 -11.65
C ILE A 168 0.65 6.65 -11.75
N GLU A 169 0.50 7.56 -12.70
CA GLU A 169 1.23 8.82 -12.80
C GLU A 169 0.23 9.97 -12.65
N ALA A 170 0.43 10.85 -11.67
CA ALA A 170 -0.56 11.85 -11.28
C ALA A 170 -1.09 12.69 -12.46
N ASN A 171 -0.19 13.24 -13.29
CA ASN A 171 -0.58 14.08 -14.43
C ASN A 171 -1.28 13.27 -15.54
N ALA A 172 -0.79 12.06 -15.82
CA ALA A 172 -1.39 11.22 -16.84
C ALA A 172 -2.77 10.72 -16.41
N THR A 173 -2.91 10.32 -15.15
CA THR A 173 -4.19 9.87 -14.58
C THR A 173 -5.23 11.02 -14.54
N ALA A 174 -4.81 12.23 -14.20
CA ALA A 174 -5.70 13.41 -14.28
C ALA A 174 -6.21 13.68 -15.71
N LYS A 175 -5.38 13.45 -16.74
CA LYS A 175 -5.83 13.54 -18.15
C LYS A 175 -6.87 12.47 -18.48
N ILE A 176 -6.65 11.22 -18.02
CA ILE A 176 -7.64 10.14 -18.19
C ILE A 176 -8.98 10.55 -17.56
N ALA A 177 -8.94 11.04 -16.33
CA ALA A 177 -10.14 11.48 -15.62
C ALA A 177 -10.86 12.61 -16.39
N LYS A 178 -10.11 13.55 -16.98
CA LYS A 178 -10.67 14.62 -17.82
C LYS A 178 -11.29 14.11 -19.14
N GLU A 179 -10.70 13.09 -19.75
CA GLU A 179 -11.14 12.57 -21.06
C GLU A 179 -12.30 11.58 -20.93
N LEU A 180 -12.30 10.75 -19.89
CA LEU A 180 -13.25 9.66 -19.68
C LEU A 180 -14.21 9.90 -18.51
N GLY A 181 -13.97 10.90 -17.67
CA GLY A 181 -14.79 11.31 -16.56
C GLY A 181 -15.43 12.68 -16.78
N GLU A 182 -16.09 13.18 -15.75
CA GLU A 182 -16.72 14.50 -15.73
C GLU A 182 -15.98 15.43 -14.72
N ILE A 183 -14.75 15.90 -15.11
CA ILE A 183 -13.95 16.84 -14.28
C ILE A 183 -13.55 18.08 -15.07
#